data_23c8ff59ad37f421bc5e0c0c98c17f50
#
_entry.id   23c8ff59ad37f421bc5e0c0c98c17f50
#
_cell.length_a   1.000
_cell.length_b   1.000
_cell.length_c   1.000
_cell.angle_alpha   90.00
_cell.angle_beta   90.00
_cell.angle_gamma   90.00
#
_symmetry.space_group_name_H-M   'P 1'
#
loop_
_entity.id
_entity.type
_entity.pdbx_description
1 polymer ?
#
loop_
_entity_poly.entity_id
_entity_poly.type
_entity_poly.pdbx_seq_one_letter_code
_entity_poly.pdbx_strand_id
1 'polypeptide(L)'
;NHLEGHLFANLLAQPDLKPPFIFTLVSGGHTMLVHVKAWGDYEVLGETLDDAVGEAFDKVAKALGLGYPGGPIISKLAETGNPRAIDFPRALNSRGDYRFSLSGLKTAVTLYIEQETKAGRTIHLPDLAASFEAAVFDVQYKKAKNALHATGCKEYCIGGGVSANPHLREMMIKKLGRQGIRVTVPPLSACTDNAAMIA
;
A
#
# COMPACT_ATOMS: atom_id res chain seq x y z
N ASN A 1 -2.36 -15.34 15.61
CA ASN A 1 -2.40 -15.32 14.14
C ASN A 1 -1.42 -14.26 13.61
N HIS A 2 -0.60 -14.63 12.59
CA HIS A 2 0.41 -13.74 12.00
C HIS A 2 -0.17 -12.40 11.51
N LEU A 3 -1.34 -12.43 10.88
CA LEU A 3 -2.00 -11.21 10.39
C LEU A 3 -2.45 -10.30 11.53
N GLU A 4 -2.89 -10.86 12.64
CA GLU A 4 -3.21 -10.11 13.85
C GLU A 4 -1.96 -9.47 14.47
N GLY A 5 -0.79 -10.13 14.36
CA GLY A 5 0.46 -9.55 14.81
C GLY A 5 0.76 -8.21 14.14
N HIS A 6 0.56 -8.09 12.82
CA HIS A 6 0.71 -6.82 12.12
C HIS A 6 -0.31 -5.76 12.58
N LEU A 7 -1.51 -6.19 12.93
CA LEU A 7 -2.52 -5.30 13.50
C LEU A 7 -2.07 -4.79 14.88
N PHE A 8 -1.65 -5.70 15.77
CA PHE A 8 -1.22 -5.36 17.13
C PHE A 8 0.08 -4.54 17.18
N ALA A 9 0.93 -4.62 16.13
CA ALA A 9 2.11 -3.77 16.03
C ALA A 9 1.77 -2.26 16.09
N ASN A 10 0.54 -1.86 15.73
CA ASN A 10 0.08 -0.49 15.85
C ASN A 10 -0.09 -0.04 17.30
N LEU A 11 -0.31 -0.95 18.25
CA LEU A 11 -0.37 -0.63 19.68
C LEU A 11 0.96 -0.16 20.24
N LEU A 12 2.09 -0.50 19.60
CA LEU A 12 3.40 0.04 19.96
C LEU A 12 3.51 1.54 19.71
N ALA A 13 2.84 2.03 18.65
CA ALA A 13 2.79 3.47 18.35
C ALA A 13 1.66 4.19 19.09
N GLN A 14 0.55 3.48 19.33
CA GLN A 14 -0.66 4.04 19.90
C GLN A 14 -1.31 3.05 20.88
N PRO A 15 -0.85 3.01 22.14
CA PRO A 15 -1.35 2.08 23.15
C PRO A 15 -2.84 2.21 23.50
N ASP A 16 -3.44 3.38 23.24
CA ASP A 16 -4.86 3.66 23.47
C ASP A 16 -5.75 3.36 22.26
N LEU A 17 -5.20 2.78 21.17
CA LEU A 17 -5.97 2.37 20.01
C LEU A 17 -7.06 1.37 20.42
N LYS A 18 -8.31 1.68 20.05
CA LYS A 18 -9.47 0.84 20.33
C LYS A 18 -10.38 0.71 19.13
N PRO A 19 -10.96 -0.49 18.89
CA PRO A 19 -12.01 -0.66 17.91
C PRO A 19 -13.23 0.26 18.18
N PRO A 20 -14.04 0.60 17.16
CA PRO A 20 -13.87 0.16 15.77
C PRO A 20 -12.89 1.02 14.96
N PHE A 21 -12.16 0.41 14.04
CA PHE A 21 -11.29 1.11 13.11
C PHE A 21 -11.10 0.33 11.79
N ILE A 22 -10.58 1.00 10.78
CA ILE A 22 -10.18 0.38 9.52
C ILE A 22 -8.68 0.08 9.55
N PHE A 23 -8.32 -1.13 9.15
CA PHE A 23 -6.95 -1.60 9.06
C PHE A 23 -6.62 -2.03 7.63
N THR A 24 -5.52 -1.52 7.09
CA THR A 24 -4.96 -2.00 5.81
C THR A 24 -3.70 -2.81 6.07
N LEU A 25 -3.70 -4.07 5.65
CA LEU A 25 -2.50 -4.90 5.64
C LEU A 25 -1.89 -4.87 4.25
N VAL A 26 -0.64 -4.41 4.15
CA VAL A 26 0.13 -4.32 2.91
C VAL A 26 1.53 -4.90 3.09
N SER A 27 1.76 -6.06 2.50
CA SER A 27 3.01 -6.80 2.62
C SER A 27 3.43 -7.44 1.29
N GLY A 28 4.49 -8.23 1.32
CA GLY A 28 4.92 -9.02 0.17
C GLY A 28 3.91 -10.10 -0.24
N GLY A 29 3.18 -10.66 0.72
CA GLY A 29 2.23 -11.75 0.48
C GLY A 29 0.76 -11.38 0.65
N HIS A 30 0.43 -10.23 1.25
CA HIS A 30 -0.94 -9.86 1.57
C HIS A 30 -1.24 -8.40 1.23
N THR A 31 -2.43 -8.19 0.68
CA THR A 31 -3.02 -6.85 0.52
C THR A 31 -4.50 -6.98 0.82
N MET A 32 -4.94 -6.43 1.95
CA MET A 32 -6.33 -6.51 2.39
C MET A 32 -6.75 -5.30 3.20
N LEU A 33 -8.04 -5.05 3.19
CA LEU A 33 -8.72 -4.02 3.96
C LEU A 33 -9.67 -4.67 4.94
N VAL A 34 -9.53 -4.36 6.22
CA VAL A 34 -10.24 -5.01 7.32
C VAL A 34 -10.97 -3.97 8.16
N HIS A 35 -12.22 -4.23 8.48
CA HIS A 35 -12.96 -3.52 9.51
C HIS A 35 -12.81 -4.28 10.84
N VAL A 36 -12.09 -3.70 11.76
CA VAL A 36 -11.93 -4.22 13.11
C VAL A 36 -13.08 -3.66 13.95
N LYS A 37 -14.10 -4.48 14.17
CA LYS A 37 -15.32 -4.07 14.91
C LYS A 37 -15.11 -4.11 16.42
N ALA A 38 -14.40 -5.15 16.86
CA ALA A 38 -13.94 -5.36 18.23
C ALA A 38 -12.67 -6.19 18.21
N TRP A 39 -11.94 -6.30 19.29
CA TRP A 39 -10.82 -7.22 19.40
C TRP A 39 -11.33 -8.67 19.22
N GLY A 40 -10.80 -9.37 18.21
CA GLY A 40 -11.24 -10.71 17.83
C GLY A 40 -12.45 -10.74 16.86
N ASP A 41 -13.05 -9.60 16.54
CA ASP A 41 -14.15 -9.50 15.55
C ASP A 41 -13.68 -8.66 14.34
N TYR A 42 -13.26 -9.37 13.29
CA TYR A 42 -12.67 -8.81 12.09
C TYR A 42 -13.52 -9.13 10.85
N GLU A 43 -13.85 -8.10 10.10
CA GLU A 43 -14.52 -8.25 8.82
C GLU A 43 -13.56 -7.86 7.70
N VAL A 44 -13.16 -8.82 6.86
CA VAL A 44 -12.39 -8.54 5.65
C VAL A 44 -13.32 -7.90 4.62
N LEU A 45 -13.13 -6.60 4.37
CA LEU A 45 -13.93 -5.86 3.38
C LEU A 45 -13.50 -6.18 1.96
N GLY A 46 -12.22 -6.44 1.75
CA GLY A 46 -11.67 -6.84 0.47
C GLY A 46 -10.19 -7.18 0.55
N GLU A 47 -9.76 -8.00 -0.37
CA GLU A 47 -8.37 -8.46 -0.49
C GLU A 47 -7.94 -8.44 -1.96
N THR A 48 -6.66 -8.67 -2.22
CA THR A 48 -6.17 -8.73 -3.59
C THR A 48 -6.66 -9.97 -4.31
N LEU A 49 -7.03 -9.80 -5.58
CA LEU A 49 -7.43 -10.88 -6.48
C LEU A 49 -6.23 -11.53 -7.18
N ASP A 50 -5.07 -10.90 -7.11
CA ASP A 50 -3.85 -11.32 -7.82
C ASP A 50 -2.60 -11.02 -6.99
N ASP A 51 -1.66 -10.20 -7.47
CA ASP A 51 -0.44 -9.89 -6.75
C ASP A 51 -0.71 -9.03 -5.50
N ALA A 52 0.00 -9.31 -4.41
CA ALA A 52 0.10 -8.39 -3.29
C ALA A 52 0.94 -7.16 -3.68
N VAL A 53 0.79 -6.05 -2.94
CA VAL A 53 1.52 -4.80 -3.26
C VAL A 53 3.02 -5.01 -3.29
N GLY A 54 3.60 -5.63 -2.26
CA GLY A 54 5.05 -5.87 -2.22
C GLY A 54 5.53 -6.77 -3.36
N GLU A 55 4.77 -7.80 -3.71
CA GLU A 55 5.05 -8.67 -4.86
C GLU A 55 5.02 -7.88 -6.18
N ALA A 56 4.08 -6.95 -6.35
CA ALA A 56 4.03 -6.09 -7.54
C ALA A 56 5.27 -5.20 -7.66
N PHE A 57 5.75 -4.64 -6.54
CA PHE A 57 6.99 -3.87 -6.50
C PHE A 57 8.20 -4.72 -6.90
N ASP A 58 8.31 -5.95 -6.38
CA ASP A 58 9.40 -6.87 -6.72
C ASP A 58 9.39 -7.24 -8.21
N LYS A 59 8.21 -7.50 -8.77
CA LYS A 59 8.04 -7.84 -10.20
C LYS A 59 8.39 -6.67 -11.12
N VAL A 60 8.00 -5.43 -10.75
CA VAL A 60 8.38 -4.23 -11.51
C VAL A 60 9.87 -3.97 -11.42
N ALA A 61 10.48 -4.07 -10.25
CA ALA A 61 11.92 -3.94 -10.08
C ALA A 61 12.69 -4.97 -10.93
N LYS A 62 12.23 -6.22 -10.96
CA LYS A 62 12.79 -7.27 -11.81
C LYS A 62 12.67 -6.94 -13.30
N ALA A 63 11.53 -6.44 -13.74
CA ALA A 63 11.32 -6.05 -15.15
C ALA A 63 12.24 -4.90 -15.60
N LEU A 64 12.62 -4.04 -14.65
CA LEU A 64 13.57 -2.94 -14.86
C LEU A 64 15.05 -3.36 -14.70
N GLY A 65 15.33 -4.63 -14.42
CA GLY A 65 16.69 -5.12 -14.16
C GLY A 65 17.29 -4.62 -12.84
N LEU A 66 16.44 -4.18 -11.91
CA LEU A 66 16.84 -3.73 -10.57
C LEU A 66 16.94 -4.91 -9.60
N GLY A 67 17.54 -4.69 -8.43
CA GLY A 67 17.77 -5.72 -7.43
C GLY A 67 16.51 -6.15 -6.66
N TYR A 68 16.74 -6.96 -5.63
CA TYR A 68 15.73 -7.44 -4.68
C TYR A 68 16.17 -7.10 -3.23
N PRO A 69 15.25 -6.73 -2.33
CA PRO A 69 13.81 -6.53 -2.53
C PRO A 69 13.50 -5.26 -3.35
N GLY A 70 12.46 -5.35 -4.21
CA GLY A 70 12.10 -4.28 -5.15
C GLY A 70 11.49 -3.06 -4.49
N GLY A 71 10.72 -3.25 -3.42
CA GLY A 71 10.03 -2.16 -2.72
C GLY A 71 10.94 -1.00 -2.32
N PRO A 72 11.99 -1.22 -1.53
CA PRO A 72 12.94 -0.17 -1.14
C PRO A 72 13.65 0.51 -2.33
N ILE A 73 13.98 -0.26 -3.38
CA ILE A 73 14.66 0.25 -4.58
C ILE A 73 13.73 1.19 -5.35
N ILE A 74 12.49 0.77 -5.62
CA ILE A 74 11.47 1.57 -6.30
C ILE A 74 11.17 2.84 -5.48
N SER A 75 10.98 2.71 -4.16
CA SER A 75 10.73 3.83 -3.26
C SER A 75 11.87 4.86 -3.30
N LYS A 76 13.11 4.42 -3.31
CA LYS A 76 14.28 5.31 -3.40
C LYS A 76 14.35 6.05 -4.73
N LEU A 77 14.09 5.37 -5.85
CA LEU A 77 14.01 6.00 -7.16
C LEU A 77 12.86 7.03 -7.22
N ALA A 78 11.71 6.71 -6.65
CA ALA A 78 10.53 7.57 -6.66
C ALA A 78 10.74 8.92 -5.94
N GLU A 79 11.67 9.01 -4.98
CA GLU A 79 11.95 10.23 -4.21
C GLU A 79 12.22 11.46 -5.10
N THR A 80 12.85 11.26 -6.26
CA THR A 80 13.24 12.33 -7.19
C THR A 80 12.40 12.35 -8.46
N GLY A 81 11.44 11.46 -8.59
CA GLY A 81 10.59 11.33 -9.77
C GLY A 81 9.32 12.17 -9.72
N ASN A 82 8.73 12.37 -10.89
CA ASN A 82 7.43 13.00 -11.02
C ASN A 82 6.31 11.94 -11.01
N PRO A 83 5.46 11.90 -9.98
CA PRO A 83 4.39 10.91 -9.88
C PRO A 83 3.27 11.05 -10.92
N ARG A 84 3.29 12.12 -11.72
CA ARG A 84 2.33 12.39 -12.80
C ARG A 84 2.95 12.26 -14.20
N ALA A 85 4.18 11.79 -14.31
CA ALA A 85 4.87 11.67 -15.59
C ALA A 85 4.23 10.63 -16.50
N ILE A 86 3.70 9.53 -15.92
CA ILE A 86 3.06 8.43 -16.64
C ILE A 86 1.71 8.16 -15.98
N ASP A 87 0.64 8.16 -16.77
CA ASP A 87 -0.70 7.89 -16.28
C ASP A 87 -0.98 6.37 -16.27
N PHE A 88 -0.51 5.68 -15.24
CA PHE A 88 -0.77 4.27 -15.05
C PHE A 88 -2.19 3.99 -14.53
N PRO A 89 -2.80 2.85 -14.89
CA PRO A 89 -4.17 2.52 -14.51
C PRO A 89 -4.32 2.29 -12.99
N ARG A 90 -5.52 2.62 -12.48
CA ARG A 90 -5.99 2.36 -11.11
C ARG A 90 -7.19 1.43 -11.21
N ALA A 91 -6.95 0.12 -11.01
CA ALA A 91 -7.99 -0.91 -11.17
C ALA A 91 -9.01 -0.89 -10.01
N LEU A 92 -10.19 -1.52 -10.27
CA LEU A 92 -11.27 -1.75 -9.30
C LEU A 92 -11.65 -0.48 -8.50
N ASN A 93 -11.76 0.63 -9.21
CA ASN A 93 -11.88 1.95 -8.61
C ASN A 93 -13.34 2.37 -8.30
N SER A 94 -14.30 1.43 -8.38
CA SER A 94 -15.72 1.66 -8.09
C SER A 94 -15.97 1.88 -6.60
N ARG A 95 -16.94 2.73 -6.28
CA ARG A 95 -17.36 2.94 -4.90
C ARG A 95 -17.97 1.65 -4.34
N GLY A 96 -17.52 1.24 -3.15
CA GLY A 96 -18.00 0.00 -2.51
C GLY A 96 -17.26 -1.28 -2.92
N ASP A 97 -16.37 -1.22 -3.91
CA ASP A 97 -15.45 -2.31 -4.23
C ASP A 97 -14.14 -2.13 -3.46
N TYR A 98 -13.91 -2.99 -2.48
CA TYR A 98 -12.73 -2.96 -1.62
C TYR A 98 -11.66 -3.97 -2.01
N ARG A 99 -11.88 -4.76 -3.09
CA ARG A 99 -10.89 -5.69 -3.62
C ARG A 99 -9.77 -4.92 -4.31
N PHE A 100 -8.60 -5.52 -4.37
CA PHE A 100 -7.43 -4.97 -5.07
C PHE A 100 -7.08 -5.84 -6.27
N SER A 101 -6.49 -5.24 -7.29
CA SER A 101 -5.87 -5.93 -8.42
C SER A 101 -4.72 -5.10 -8.95
N LEU A 102 -3.56 -5.71 -9.10
CA LEU A 102 -2.34 -5.08 -9.57
C LEU A 102 -1.82 -5.68 -10.88
N SER A 103 -2.46 -6.74 -11.38
CA SER A 103 -2.07 -7.39 -12.63
C SER A 103 -2.15 -6.45 -13.83
N GLY A 104 -3.21 -5.66 -13.94
CA GLY A 104 -3.37 -4.65 -15.00
C GLY A 104 -2.32 -3.54 -14.93
N LEU A 105 -2.00 -3.08 -13.73
CA LEU A 105 -0.94 -2.09 -13.51
C LEU A 105 0.43 -2.65 -13.91
N LYS A 106 0.76 -3.86 -13.49
CA LYS A 106 2.01 -4.54 -13.87
C LYS A 106 2.13 -4.68 -15.39
N THR A 107 1.07 -5.11 -16.06
CA THR A 107 1.03 -5.21 -17.52
C THR A 107 1.26 -3.85 -18.17
N ALA A 108 0.64 -2.78 -17.67
CA ALA A 108 0.82 -1.43 -18.20
C ALA A 108 2.28 -0.94 -18.06
N VAL A 109 2.93 -1.24 -16.94
CA VAL A 109 4.36 -0.92 -16.74
C VAL A 109 5.24 -1.69 -17.74
N THR A 110 4.99 -3.00 -17.91
CA THR A 110 5.75 -3.82 -18.86
C THR A 110 5.61 -3.31 -20.29
N LEU A 111 4.37 -3.00 -20.70
CA LEU A 111 4.11 -2.43 -22.04
C LEU A 111 4.78 -1.07 -22.24
N TYR A 112 4.77 -0.22 -21.23
CA TYR A 112 5.48 1.07 -21.27
C TYR A 112 6.98 0.87 -21.49
N ILE A 113 7.61 -0.04 -20.75
CA ILE A 113 9.04 -0.36 -20.88
C ILE A 113 9.34 -0.87 -22.31
N GLU A 114 8.52 -1.77 -22.82
CA GLU A 114 8.68 -2.30 -24.17
C GLU A 114 8.54 -1.23 -25.25
N GLN A 115 7.55 -0.37 -25.15
CA GLN A 115 7.31 0.73 -26.09
C GLN A 115 8.46 1.73 -26.12
N GLU A 116 8.95 2.15 -24.96
CA GLU A 116 10.09 3.08 -24.87
C GLU A 116 11.36 2.44 -25.43
N THR A 117 11.61 1.17 -25.12
CA THR A 117 12.77 0.42 -25.62
C THR A 117 12.72 0.27 -27.16
N LYS A 118 11.57 -0.13 -27.72
CA LYS A 118 11.37 -0.26 -29.17
C LYS A 118 11.53 1.06 -29.92
N ALA A 119 11.13 2.17 -29.27
CA ALA A 119 11.28 3.51 -29.82
C ALA A 119 12.70 4.10 -29.66
N GLY A 120 13.61 3.37 -29.02
CA GLY A 120 14.98 3.84 -28.75
C GLY A 120 15.04 4.99 -27.73
N ARG A 121 13.98 5.20 -26.94
CA ARG A 121 13.95 6.23 -25.90
C ARG A 121 14.51 5.70 -24.59
N THR A 122 15.23 6.57 -23.87
CA THR A 122 15.73 6.24 -22.52
C THR A 122 14.60 6.41 -21.53
N ILE A 123 14.36 5.39 -20.70
CA ILE A 123 13.39 5.43 -19.62
C ILE A 123 13.97 6.23 -18.46
N HIS A 124 13.26 7.27 -18.02
CA HIS A 124 13.59 8.01 -16.80
C HIS A 124 13.06 7.22 -15.59
N LEU A 125 13.93 6.40 -14.99
CA LEU A 125 13.56 5.48 -13.90
C LEU A 125 12.88 6.15 -12.70
N PRO A 126 13.33 7.33 -12.21
CA PRO A 126 12.64 8.04 -11.13
C PRO A 126 11.17 8.36 -11.44
N ASP A 127 10.87 8.82 -12.65
CA ASP A 127 9.50 9.15 -13.07
C ASP A 127 8.63 7.91 -13.19
N LEU A 128 9.18 6.82 -13.75
CA LEU A 128 8.48 5.55 -13.82
C LEU A 128 8.18 5.01 -12.41
N ALA A 129 9.18 5.00 -11.53
CA ALA A 129 9.03 4.55 -10.15
C ALA A 129 8.00 5.38 -9.38
N ALA A 130 8.08 6.71 -9.48
CA ALA A 130 7.13 7.62 -8.82
C ALA A 130 5.71 7.46 -9.35
N SER A 131 5.54 7.32 -10.67
CA SER A 131 4.22 7.13 -11.29
C SER A 131 3.61 5.77 -10.97
N PHE A 132 4.42 4.71 -10.92
CA PHE A 132 3.97 3.38 -10.49
C PHE A 132 3.54 3.39 -9.03
N GLU A 133 4.37 3.93 -8.14
CA GLU A 133 4.10 4.02 -6.71
C GLU A 133 2.83 4.84 -6.45
N ALA A 134 2.65 5.97 -7.13
CA ALA A 134 1.45 6.79 -7.05
C ALA A 134 0.19 6.02 -7.46
N ALA A 135 0.26 5.22 -8.53
CA ALA A 135 -0.88 4.41 -8.97
C ALA A 135 -1.31 3.37 -7.93
N VAL A 136 -0.33 2.70 -7.29
CA VAL A 136 -0.59 1.74 -6.21
C VAL A 136 -1.22 2.44 -5.00
N PHE A 137 -0.61 3.51 -4.53
CA PHE A 137 -1.01 4.17 -3.28
C PHE A 137 -2.31 4.97 -3.39
N ASP A 138 -2.61 5.53 -4.56
CA ASP A 138 -3.90 6.17 -4.81
C ASP A 138 -5.07 5.19 -4.61
N VAL A 139 -4.93 3.94 -5.05
CA VAL A 139 -5.93 2.90 -4.84
C VAL A 139 -6.05 2.54 -3.36
N GLN A 140 -4.91 2.37 -2.65
CA GLN A 140 -4.91 2.10 -1.21
C GLN A 140 -5.64 3.19 -0.44
N TYR A 141 -5.29 4.46 -0.70
CA TYR A 141 -5.93 5.60 -0.07
C TYR A 141 -7.43 5.67 -0.36
N LYS A 142 -7.83 5.51 -1.63
CA LYS A 142 -9.24 5.64 -2.02
C LYS A 142 -10.11 4.58 -1.36
N LYS A 143 -9.63 3.34 -1.29
CA LYS A 143 -10.37 2.25 -0.64
C LYS A 143 -10.46 2.43 0.88
N ALA A 144 -9.37 2.81 1.52
CA ALA A 144 -9.37 3.14 2.95
C ALA A 144 -10.34 4.28 3.27
N LYS A 145 -10.31 5.37 2.49
CA LYS A 145 -11.23 6.50 2.62
C LYS A 145 -12.69 6.07 2.47
N ASN A 146 -13.00 5.26 1.44
CA ASN A 146 -14.36 4.79 1.20
C ASN A 146 -14.87 3.89 2.33
N ALA A 147 -14.01 3.01 2.87
CA ALA A 147 -14.35 2.15 4.00
C ALA A 147 -14.59 2.96 5.29
N LEU A 148 -13.72 3.92 5.58
CA LEU A 148 -13.90 4.84 6.71
C LEU A 148 -15.22 5.61 6.64
N HIS A 149 -15.56 6.09 5.45
CA HIS A 149 -16.82 6.79 5.22
C HIS A 149 -18.03 5.87 5.37
N ALA A 150 -17.96 4.65 4.82
CA ALA A 150 -19.05 3.68 4.87
C ALA A 150 -19.31 3.14 6.28
N THR A 151 -18.26 2.97 7.09
CA THR A 151 -18.36 2.43 8.47
C THR A 151 -18.53 3.50 9.52
N GLY A 152 -18.23 4.76 9.20
CA GLY A 152 -18.21 5.86 10.17
C GLY A 152 -17.01 5.83 11.13
N CYS A 153 -16.05 4.93 10.94
CA CYS A 153 -14.83 4.86 11.75
C CYS A 153 -14.02 6.14 11.65
N LYS A 154 -13.42 6.56 12.77
CA LYS A 154 -12.55 7.75 12.89
C LYS A 154 -11.08 7.39 13.11
N GLU A 155 -10.78 6.12 13.16
CA GLU A 155 -9.46 5.55 13.35
C GLU A 155 -9.05 4.73 12.13
N TYR A 156 -7.81 4.87 11.70
CA TYR A 156 -7.22 4.09 10.62
C TYR A 156 -5.83 3.61 11.01
N CYS A 157 -5.56 2.35 10.72
CA CYS A 157 -4.25 1.74 10.95
C CYS A 157 -3.73 1.08 9.67
N ILE A 158 -2.42 0.98 9.57
CA ILE A 158 -1.75 0.27 8.48
C ILE A 158 -0.68 -0.65 9.06
N GLY A 159 -0.43 -1.79 8.41
CA GLY A 159 0.62 -2.74 8.82
C GLY A 159 1.18 -3.52 7.66
N GLY A 160 2.20 -4.33 7.92
CA GLY A 160 2.95 -5.09 6.91
C GLY A 160 4.14 -4.32 6.35
N GLY A 161 5.07 -5.03 5.70
CA GLY A 161 6.36 -4.48 5.26
C GLY A 161 6.26 -3.26 4.35
N VAL A 162 5.23 -3.19 3.49
CA VAL A 162 5.01 -2.03 2.60
C VAL A 162 4.60 -0.77 3.38
N SER A 163 4.05 -0.93 4.60
CA SER A 163 3.73 0.21 5.46
C SER A 163 4.96 1.01 5.92
N ALA A 164 6.16 0.48 5.70
CA ALA A 164 7.42 1.21 5.92
C ALA A 164 7.70 2.26 4.83
N ASN A 165 7.03 2.19 3.67
CA ASN A 165 7.24 3.13 2.59
C ASN A 165 6.90 4.56 3.03
N PRO A 166 7.84 5.53 2.95
CA PRO A 166 7.65 6.87 3.47
C PRO A 166 6.54 7.64 2.73
N HIS A 167 6.40 7.45 1.42
CA HIS A 167 5.38 8.14 0.63
C HIS A 167 3.96 7.66 0.98
N LEU A 168 3.79 6.34 1.18
CA LEU A 168 2.51 5.78 1.63
C LEU A 168 2.13 6.30 3.02
N ARG A 169 3.08 6.28 3.96
CA ARG A 169 2.85 6.78 5.33
C ARG A 169 2.44 8.25 5.32
N GLU A 170 3.22 9.09 4.66
CA GLU A 170 2.95 10.52 4.57
C GLU A 170 1.58 10.81 3.92
N MET A 171 1.29 10.12 2.82
CA MET A 171 0.02 10.29 2.11
C MET A 171 -1.18 9.91 3.00
N MET A 172 -1.13 8.76 3.69
CA MET A 172 -2.22 8.34 4.57
C MET A 172 -2.40 9.30 5.73
N ILE A 173 -1.33 9.67 6.43
CA ILE A 173 -1.36 10.61 7.55
C ILE A 173 -1.95 11.95 7.10
N LYS A 174 -1.45 12.51 6.00
CA LYS A 174 -1.84 13.83 5.52
C LYS A 174 -3.27 13.86 4.97
N LYS A 175 -3.60 12.93 4.06
CA LYS A 175 -4.90 12.94 3.36
C LYS A 175 -6.05 12.50 4.26
N LEU A 176 -5.88 11.47 5.08
CA LEU A 176 -6.90 11.01 6.03
C LEU A 176 -6.99 11.94 7.24
N GLY A 177 -5.86 12.44 7.74
CA GLY A 177 -5.84 13.40 8.85
C GLY A 177 -6.63 14.68 8.57
N ARG A 178 -6.57 15.19 7.33
CA ARG A 178 -7.39 16.33 6.87
C ARG A 178 -8.90 16.07 6.92
N GLN A 179 -9.31 14.80 6.96
CA GLN A 179 -10.70 14.40 7.07
C GLN A 179 -11.13 14.08 8.51
N GLY A 180 -10.29 14.42 9.48
CA GLY A 180 -10.56 14.17 10.91
C GLY A 180 -10.35 12.70 11.31
N ILE A 181 -9.62 11.92 10.54
CA ILE A 181 -9.27 10.53 10.84
C ILE A 181 -7.94 10.51 11.59
N ARG A 182 -7.90 9.81 12.73
CA ARG A 182 -6.66 9.52 13.43
C ARG A 182 -5.95 8.36 12.75
N VAL A 183 -4.74 8.61 12.23
CA VAL A 183 -3.96 7.63 11.49
C VAL A 183 -2.84 7.11 12.37
N THR A 184 -2.82 5.80 12.58
CA THR A 184 -1.73 5.11 13.28
C THR A 184 -0.89 4.34 12.28
N VAL A 185 0.42 4.54 12.35
CA VAL A 185 1.42 3.80 11.59
C VAL A 185 2.40 3.15 12.55
N PRO A 186 2.75 1.87 12.38
CA PRO A 186 3.67 1.20 13.29
C PRO A 186 5.07 1.81 13.20
N PRO A 187 5.91 1.68 14.26
CA PRO A 187 7.32 2.00 14.16
C PRO A 187 7.96 1.22 13.00
N LEU A 188 8.98 1.79 12.35
CA LEU A 188 9.64 1.13 11.20
C LEU A 188 10.16 -0.28 11.56
N SER A 189 10.65 -0.47 12.78
CA SER A 189 11.10 -1.76 13.30
C SER A 189 9.98 -2.81 13.45
N ALA A 190 8.73 -2.38 13.46
CA ALA A 190 7.55 -3.25 13.62
C ALA A 190 6.73 -3.40 12.31
N CYS A 191 7.17 -2.81 11.20
CA CYS A 191 6.48 -2.94 9.91
C CYS A 191 6.67 -4.32 9.27
N THR A 192 7.87 -4.90 9.42
CA THR A 192 8.20 -6.25 8.93
C THR A 192 7.99 -7.28 10.03
N ASP A 193 8.00 -8.56 9.64
CA ASP A 193 7.89 -9.68 10.58
C ASP A 193 8.94 -9.58 11.69
N ASN A 194 8.50 -9.61 12.91
CA ASN A 194 9.34 -9.54 14.10
C ASN A 194 8.70 -10.30 15.27
N ALA A 195 9.51 -10.67 16.26
CA ALA A 195 9.03 -11.43 17.41
C ALA A 195 8.04 -10.64 18.29
N ALA A 196 8.21 -9.31 18.40
CA ALA A 196 7.36 -8.49 19.26
C ALA A 196 5.90 -8.41 18.79
N MET A 197 5.63 -8.67 17.50
CA MET A 197 4.25 -8.68 16.99
C MET A 197 3.47 -9.95 17.38
N ILE A 198 4.15 -10.98 17.92
CA ILE A 198 3.53 -12.26 18.30
C ILE A 198 3.48 -12.39 19.83
N ALA A 199 4.34 -11.70 20.55
CA ALA A 199 4.38 -11.66 22.02
C ALA A 199 3.19 -10.90 22.60
#